data_59d5acc4fd39f57cdbf745df99ef4243
#
_entry.id   59d5acc4fd39f57cdbf745df99ef4243
#
_cell.length_a   1.000
_cell.length_b   1.000
_cell.length_c   1.000
_cell.angle_alpha   90.00
_cell.angle_beta   90.00
_cell.angle_gamma   90.00
#
_symmetry.space_group_name_H-M   'P 1'
#
loop_
_entity.id
_entity.type
_entity.pdbx_description
1 polymer ?
#
loop_
_entity_poly.entity_id
_entity_poly.type
_entity_poly.pdbx_seq_one_letter_code
_entity_poly.pdbx_strand_id
1 'polypeptide(L)'
;KIVESVQVIGGTNVQFAHDPKTDRIVVIEINPRTSRSSALASKATGFPIALVSAMLACGLTLKDIPCGKYGTLDKYVPDGDYVVIKFARWAFEKFKGVEDRLGTQMRAVGEVMSIGKTYKEAFQKAIRSLEIGQYGLGFAKNYHEMTKEQLLKLLVDPTSLRQFIMYEALRKGATVEELYQLTKIKHYFIEQMQ
;
A
#
# COMPACT_ATOMS: atom_id res chain seq x y z
N LYS A 1 3.72 13.00 20.74
CA LYS A 1 4.44 12.11 21.69
C LYS A 1 5.59 11.34 21.04
N ILE A 2 5.35 10.50 19.98
CA ILE A 2 6.42 9.68 19.35
C ILE A 2 7.53 10.56 18.77
N VAL A 3 7.18 11.54 17.94
CA VAL A 3 8.14 12.45 17.30
C VAL A 3 8.94 13.25 18.35
N GLU A 4 8.26 13.72 19.38
CA GLU A 4 8.87 14.44 20.50
C GLU A 4 9.83 13.56 21.31
N SER A 5 9.46 12.28 21.56
CA SER A 5 10.31 11.36 22.32
C SER A 5 11.64 11.03 21.65
N VAL A 6 11.70 11.13 20.32
CA VAL A 6 12.92 10.90 19.52
C VAL A 6 13.52 12.21 18.99
N GLN A 7 12.97 13.37 19.39
CA GLN A 7 13.45 14.71 19.07
C GLN A 7 13.64 14.96 17.55
N VAL A 8 12.74 14.42 16.72
CA VAL A 8 12.80 14.61 15.28
C VAL A 8 12.24 15.97 14.89
N ILE A 9 13.00 16.71 14.07
CA ILE A 9 12.55 17.92 13.39
C ILE A 9 12.46 17.63 11.90
N GLY A 10 11.25 17.79 11.33
CA GLY A 10 10.99 17.53 9.91
C GLY A 10 10.16 16.29 9.66
N GLY A 11 10.27 15.77 8.44
CA GLY A 11 9.50 14.59 8.01
C GLY A 11 9.95 13.30 8.67
N THR A 12 9.00 12.49 9.06
CA THR A 12 9.23 11.17 9.64
C THR A 12 8.19 10.17 9.13
N ASN A 13 8.54 8.90 9.14
CA ASN A 13 7.64 7.80 8.84
C ASN A 13 7.51 6.92 10.08
N VAL A 14 6.29 6.66 10.52
CA VAL A 14 6.00 5.76 11.64
C VAL A 14 5.08 4.65 11.16
N GLN A 15 5.45 3.41 11.43
CA GLN A 15 4.62 2.24 11.15
C GLN A 15 3.94 1.75 12.42
N PHE A 16 2.65 1.49 12.31
CA PHE A 16 1.82 0.99 13.40
C PHE A 16 1.20 -0.35 13.04
N ALA A 17 0.96 -1.18 14.04
CA ALA A 17 0.02 -2.29 13.97
C ALA A 17 -1.15 -2.01 14.92
N HIS A 18 -2.36 -2.31 14.46
CA HIS A 18 -3.60 -2.16 15.22
C HIS A 18 -4.33 -3.49 15.30
N ASP A 19 -4.63 -3.93 16.51
CA ASP A 19 -5.50 -5.08 16.74
C ASP A 19 -6.96 -4.59 16.88
N PRO A 20 -7.84 -4.86 15.91
CA PRO A 20 -9.21 -4.39 15.93
C PRO A 20 -10.09 -5.04 17.02
N LYS A 21 -9.63 -6.13 17.64
CA LYS A 21 -10.37 -6.81 18.71
C LYS A 21 -10.17 -6.15 20.08
N THR A 22 -8.94 -5.71 20.33
CA THR A 22 -8.54 -5.13 21.62
C THR A 22 -8.33 -3.62 21.57
N ASP A 23 -8.42 -3.04 20.35
CA ASP A 23 -8.07 -1.63 20.05
C ASP A 23 -6.62 -1.26 20.42
N ARG A 24 -5.77 -2.26 20.61
CA ARG A 24 -4.37 -2.07 20.93
C ARG A 24 -3.60 -1.58 19.70
N ILE A 25 -2.89 -0.46 19.83
CA ILE A 25 -1.99 0.08 18.83
C ILE A 25 -0.55 -0.08 19.33
N VAL A 26 0.32 -0.63 18.48
CA VAL A 26 1.76 -0.74 18.75
C VAL A 26 2.55 -0.07 17.63
N VAL A 27 3.67 0.56 18.00
CA VAL A 27 4.64 1.08 17.03
C VAL A 27 5.53 -0.07 16.59
N ILE A 28 5.60 -0.32 15.28
CA ILE A 28 6.51 -1.31 14.68
C ILE A 28 7.90 -0.70 14.54
N GLU A 29 7.97 0.45 13.87
CA GLU A 29 9.23 1.19 13.68
C GLU A 29 8.97 2.68 13.46
N ILE A 30 10.00 3.48 13.68
CA ILE A 30 10.06 4.88 13.27
C ILE A 30 11.31 5.11 12.41
N ASN A 31 11.13 5.79 11.28
CA ASN A 31 12.20 6.25 10.41
C ASN A 31 12.24 7.78 10.47
N PRO A 32 13.20 8.40 11.22
CA PRO A 32 13.25 9.85 11.41
C PRO A 32 13.86 10.56 10.19
N ARG A 33 13.27 10.36 9.04
CA ARG A 33 13.68 10.92 7.76
C ARG A 33 12.53 10.92 6.78
N THR A 34 12.62 11.72 5.73
CA THR A 34 11.81 11.54 4.52
C THR A 34 12.24 10.26 3.81
N SER A 35 11.31 9.58 3.18
CA SER A 35 11.51 8.30 2.52
C SER A 35 10.83 8.29 1.16
N ARG A 36 10.97 7.19 0.42
CA ARG A 36 10.21 6.98 -0.81
C ARG A 36 8.70 7.04 -0.55
N SER A 37 8.23 6.48 0.57
CA SER A 37 6.83 6.58 0.98
C SER A 37 6.39 8.02 1.24
N SER A 38 7.28 8.88 1.76
CA SER A 38 7.01 10.32 1.92
C SER A 38 6.85 11.01 0.56
N ALA A 39 7.67 10.67 -0.44
CA ALA A 39 7.54 11.17 -1.79
C ALA A 39 6.21 10.76 -2.44
N LEU A 40 5.79 9.50 -2.26
CA LEU A 40 4.48 9.02 -2.70
C LEU A 40 3.33 9.74 -2.00
N ALA A 41 3.42 9.95 -0.68
CA ALA A 41 2.43 10.70 0.08
C ALA A 41 2.34 12.16 -0.38
N SER A 42 3.48 12.82 -0.64
CA SER A 42 3.51 14.16 -1.21
C SER A 42 2.78 14.24 -2.55
N LYS A 43 3.04 13.29 -3.43
CA LYS A 43 2.38 13.20 -4.74
C LYS A 43 0.89 12.90 -4.62
N ALA A 44 0.53 12.02 -3.69
CA ALA A 44 -0.86 11.62 -3.46
C ALA A 44 -1.72 12.77 -2.91
N THR A 45 -1.17 13.57 -1.99
CA THR A 45 -1.89 14.62 -1.28
C THR A 45 -1.66 16.03 -1.85
N GLY A 46 -0.66 16.21 -2.71
CA GLY A 46 -0.19 17.53 -3.13
C GLY A 46 0.60 18.28 -2.04
N PHE A 47 0.82 17.65 -0.88
CA PHE A 47 1.51 18.27 0.26
C PHE A 47 3.04 18.15 0.12
N PRO A 48 3.81 19.25 0.10
CA PRO A 48 5.25 19.22 -0.19
C PRO A 48 6.09 18.84 1.04
N ILE A 49 6.06 17.56 1.45
CA ILE A 49 6.70 17.07 2.69
C ILE A 49 8.19 17.46 2.75
N ALA A 50 8.94 17.33 1.67
CA ALA A 50 10.38 17.63 1.65
C ALA A 50 10.66 19.13 1.87
N LEU A 51 9.90 20.01 1.22
CA LEU A 51 10.01 21.46 1.41
C LEU A 51 9.70 21.86 2.84
N VAL A 52 8.59 21.34 3.38
CA VAL A 52 8.20 21.60 4.78
C VAL A 52 9.25 21.08 5.75
N SER A 53 9.80 19.89 5.51
CA SER A 53 10.89 19.36 6.34
C SER A 53 12.11 20.26 6.36
N ALA A 54 12.48 20.84 5.22
CA ALA A 54 13.59 21.81 5.13
C ALA A 54 13.27 23.10 5.92
N MET A 55 12.07 23.63 5.78
CA MET A 55 11.64 24.82 6.52
C MET A 55 11.69 24.60 8.04
N LEU A 56 11.23 23.45 8.52
CA LEU A 56 11.28 23.07 9.92
C LEU A 56 12.74 22.94 10.40
N ALA A 57 13.61 22.35 9.59
CA ALA A 57 15.04 22.24 9.91
C ALA A 57 15.73 23.61 9.99
N CYS A 58 15.24 24.63 9.28
CA CYS A 58 15.69 26.02 9.38
C CYS A 58 15.12 26.77 10.59
N GLY A 59 14.35 26.10 11.45
CA GLY A 59 13.83 26.69 12.69
C GLY A 59 12.42 27.26 12.62
N LEU A 60 11.73 27.15 11.47
CA LEU A 60 10.32 27.52 11.38
C LEU A 60 9.44 26.50 12.11
N THR A 61 8.30 26.95 12.62
CA THR A 61 7.27 26.07 13.18
C THR A 61 6.12 25.87 12.17
N LEU A 62 5.24 24.90 12.41
CA LEU A 62 4.06 24.70 11.56
C LEU A 62 3.15 25.94 11.52
N LYS A 63 3.17 26.80 12.54
CA LYS A 63 2.39 28.02 12.61
C LYS A 63 2.99 29.16 11.79
N ASP A 64 4.30 29.09 11.47
CA ASP A 64 4.99 30.10 10.68
C ASP A 64 4.89 29.85 9.17
N ILE A 65 4.47 28.62 8.79
CA ILE A 65 4.42 28.21 7.38
C ILE A 65 3.03 28.47 6.81
N PRO A 66 2.91 29.36 5.79
CA PRO A 66 1.61 29.62 5.14
C PRO A 66 1.08 28.38 4.40
N CYS A 67 -0.22 28.14 4.48
CA CYS A 67 -0.88 26.99 3.86
C CYS A 67 -2.20 27.36 3.16
N GLY A 68 -2.16 28.17 2.14
CA GLY A 68 -3.29 28.53 1.27
C GLY A 68 -4.61 28.76 2.04
N LYS A 69 -5.67 28.02 1.69
CA LYS A 69 -6.99 28.13 2.31
C LYS A 69 -7.04 27.81 3.82
N TYR A 70 -6.03 27.14 4.34
CA TYR A 70 -5.96 26.78 5.77
C TYR A 70 -5.30 27.86 6.64
N GLY A 71 -4.72 28.91 6.01
CA GLY A 71 -3.98 29.94 6.69
C GLY A 71 -2.57 29.50 7.05
N THR A 72 -2.41 28.61 8.01
CA THR A 72 -1.12 28.05 8.45
C THR A 72 -1.13 26.53 8.45
N LEU A 73 0.06 25.93 8.42
CA LEU A 73 0.27 24.51 8.17
C LEU A 73 -0.22 23.60 9.32
N ASP A 74 -0.24 24.12 10.55
CA ASP A 74 -0.79 23.42 11.71
C ASP A 74 -2.30 23.12 11.58
N LYS A 75 -3.00 23.79 10.68
CA LYS A 75 -4.42 23.62 10.38
C LYS A 75 -4.70 22.79 9.13
N TYR A 76 -3.67 22.30 8.46
CA TYR A 76 -3.82 21.52 7.23
C TYR A 76 -4.57 20.21 7.47
N VAL A 77 -5.57 19.95 6.64
CA VAL A 77 -6.32 18.68 6.60
C VAL A 77 -6.38 18.20 5.14
N PRO A 78 -5.96 16.95 4.86
CA PRO A 78 -6.13 16.37 3.52
C PRO A 78 -7.60 16.28 3.13
N ASP A 79 -7.96 16.72 1.93
CA ASP A 79 -9.36 16.79 1.44
C ASP A 79 -9.56 16.22 0.03
N GLY A 80 -8.70 15.29 -0.38
CA GLY A 80 -8.79 14.68 -1.71
C GLY A 80 -9.96 13.71 -1.85
N ASP A 81 -10.77 13.87 -2.90
CA ASP A 81 -11.85 12.95 -3.30
C ASP A 81 -11.37 11.99 -4.40
N TYR A 82 -10.46 11.09 -4.04
CA TYR A 82 -9.86 10.10 -4.94
C TYR A 82 -9.24 8.95 -4.14
N VAL A 83 -9.03 7.83 -4.81
CA VAL A 83 -8.37 6.65 -4.25
C VAL A 83 -6.93 6.57 -4.75
N VAL A 84 -6.00 6.35 -3.84
CA VAL A 84 -4.60 6.12 -4.16
C VAL A 84 -4.22 4.68 -3.79
N ILE A 85 -3.69 3.95 -4.75
CA ILE A 85 -3.16 2.61 -4.55
C ILE A 85 -1.64 2.65 -4.67
N LYS A 86 -0.97 2.15 -3.63
CA LYS A 86 0.44 1.80 -3.64
C LYS A 86 0.57 0.30 -3.81
N PHE A 87 1.28 -0.15 -4.85
CA PHE A 87 1.50 -1.56 -5.11
C PHE A 87 3.00 -1.86 -5.15
N ALA A 88 3.43 -2.88 -4.42
CA ALA A 88 4.83 -3.29 -4.40
C ALA A 88 5.22 -4.05 -5.68
N ARG A 89 6.41 -3.78 -6.21
CA ARG A 89 7.04 -4.59 -7.26
C ARG A 89 7.96 -5.61 -6.61
N TRP A 90 7.58 -6.85 -6.62
CA TRP A 90 8.44 -7.96 -6.24
C TRP A 90 9.22 -8.46 -7.46
N ALA A 91 10.44 -8.94 -7.25
CA ALA A 91 11.31 -9.43 -8.30
C ALA A 91 11.98 -10.74 -7.88
N PHE A 92 11.19 -11.68 -7.38
CA PHE A 92 11.68 -13.00 -6.99
C PHE A 92 12.39 -13.70 -8.16
N GLU A 93 11.94 -13.43 -9.39
CA GLU A 93 12.54 -13.95 -10.63
C GLU A 93 14.02 -13.54 -10.83
N LYS A 94 14.49 -12.49 -10.17
CA LYS A 94 15.88 -12.03 -10.25
C LYS A 94 16.83 -12.74 -9.29
N PHE A 95 16.30 -13.47 -8.32
CA PHE A 95 17.08 -14.12 -7.28
C PHE A 95 16.98 -15.63 -7.42
N LYS A 96 18.06 -16.26 -7.91
CA LYS A 96 18.11 -17.73 -8.03
C LYS A 96 18.01 -18.40 -6.66
N GLY A 97 17.18 -19.44 -6.56
CA GLY A 97 17.00 -20.23 -5.34
C GLY A 97 16.16 -19.55 -4.24
N VAL A 98 15.55 -18.41 -4.52
CA VAL A 98 14.63 -17.77 -3.58
C VAL A 98 13.19 -18.14 -3.95
N GLU A 99 12.49 -18.73 -2.98
CA GLU A 99 11.08 -19.06 -3.10
C GLU A 99 10.21 -17.79 -3.10
N ASP A 100 9.21 -17.73 -4.00
CA ASP A 100 8.22 -16.65 -4.02
C ASP A 100 7.22 -16.85 -2.87
N ARG A 101 7.63 -16.43 -1.69
CA ARG A 101 6.82 -16.43 -0.49
C ARG A 101 6.93 -15.08 0.22
N LEU A 102 5.79 -14.45 0.45
CA LEU A 102 5.72 -13.20 1.20
C LEU A 102 5.77 -13.47 2.70
N GLY A 103 6.54 -12.67 3.43
CA GLY A 103 6.71 -12.82 4.87
C GLY A 103 7.16 -11.51 5.51
N THR A 104 7.83 -11.60 6.65
CA THR A 104 8.29 -10.43 7.43
C THR A 104 9.53 -9.74 6.84
N GLN A 105 10.22 -10.40 5.90
CA GLN A 105 11.39 -9.83 5.24
C GLN A 105 10.99 -8.88 4.12
N MET A 106 11.76 -7.81 3.92
CA MET A 106 11.55 -6.88 2.82
C MET A 106 12.04 -7.49 1.49
N ARG A 107 11.09 -7.81 0.59
CA ARG A 107 11.35 -8.46 -0.71
C ARG A 107 11.00 -7.60 -1.90
N ALA A 108 10.35 -6.45 -1.68
CA ALA A 108 10.02 -5.52 -2.75
C ALA A 108 11.27 -4.81 -3.26
N VAL A 109 11.42 -4.72 -4.58
CA VAL A 109 12.52 -4.00 -5.25
C VAL A 109 12.09 -2.62 -5.73
N GLY A 110 10.82 -2.32 -5.69
CA GLY A 110 10.23 -1.05 -6.10
C GLY A 110 8.75 -0.99 -5.72
N GLU A 111 8.12 0.08 -6.11
CA GLU A 111 6.71 0.32 -5.86
C GLU A 111 6.15 1.25 -6.93
N VAL A 112 4.87 1.10 -7.22
CA VAL A 112 4.11 2.00 -8.07
C VAL A 112 3.02 2.67 -7.26
N MET A 113 2.58 3.84 -7.73
CA MET A 113 1.42 4.54 -7.22
C MET A 113 0.47 4.86 -8.35
N SER A 114 -0.80 4.65 -8.11
CA SER A 114 -1.87 5.04 -9.03
C SER A 114 -2.94 5.83 -8.31
N ILE A 115 -3.61 6.71 -9.04
CA ILE A 115 -4.73 7.52 -8.56
C ILE A 115 -5.93 7.24 -9.45
N GLY A 116 -7.10 7.06 -8.85
CA GLY A 116 -8.37 6.86 -9.54
C GLY A 116 -9.54 7.42 -8.75
N LYS A 117 -10.68 7.53 -9.39
CA LYS A 117 -11.94 7.92 -8.72
C LYS A 117 -12.47 6.81 -7.81
N THR A 118 -12.22 5.56 -8.18
CA THR A 118 -12.64 4.37 -7.43
C THR A 118 -11.46 3.46 -7.12
N TYR A 119 -11.64 2.57 -6.14
CA TYR A 119 -10.66 1.54 -5.82
C TYR A 119 -10.36 0.66 -7.05
N LYS A 120 -11.39 0.19 -7.74
CA LYS A 120 -11.26 -0.67 -8.93
C LYS A 120 -10.41 -0.01 -10.02
N GLU A 121 -10.67 1.27 -10.33
CA GLU A 121 -9.89 2.03 -11.31
C GLU A 121 -8.43 2.16 -10.90
N ALA A 122 -8.19 2.63 -9.67
CA ALA A 122 -6.84 2.83 -9.15
C ALA A 122 -6.05 1.51 -9.10
N PHE A 123 -6.69 0.40 -8.70
CA PHE A 123 -6.06 -0.91 -8.61
C PHE A 123 -5.62 -1.44 -9.98
N GLN A 124 -6.47 -1.37 -10.99
CA GLN A 124 -6.13 -1.79 -12.36
C GLN A 124 -5.03 -0.92 -12.97
N LYS A 125 -5.03 0.38 -12.71
CA LYS A 125 -3.93 1.28 -13.10
C LYS A 125 -2.61 0.89 -12.42
N ALA A 126 -2.64 0.55 -11.13
CA ALA A 126 -1.46 0.09 -10.40
C ALA A 126 -0.85 -1.16 -11.03
N ILE A 127 -1.66 -2.16 -11.38
CA ILE A 127 -1.19 -3.38 -12.02
C ILE A 127 -0.46 -3.07 -13.33
N ARG A 128 -1.03 -2.23 -14.20
CA ARG A 128 -0.37 -1.84 -15.45
C ARG A 128 0.97 -1.14 -15.21
N SER A 129 1.02 -0.28 -14.19
CA SER A 129 2.22 0.48 -13.84
C SER A 129 3.35 -0.39 -13.28
N LEU A 130 3.07 -1.64 -12.86
CA LEU A 130 4.10 -2.59 -12.42
C LEU A 130 5.00 -3.08 -13.55
N GLU A 131 4.57 -2.97 -14.81
CA GLU A 131 5.31 -3.42 -16.01
C GLU A 131 5.75 -4.89 -15.93
N ILE A 132 4.85 -5.74 -15.43
CA ILE A 132 5.05 -7.20 -15.30
C ILE A 132 4.38 -8.00 -16.42
N GLY A 133 4.05 -7.35 -17.53
CA GLY A 133 3.34 -7.98 -18.65
C GLY A 133 1.85 -8.23 -18.39
N GLN A 134 1.30 -7.68 -17.30
CA GLN A 134 -0.12 -7.77 -16.95
C GLN A 134 -0.81 -6.42 -17.14
N TYR A 135 -1.91 -6.40 -17.87
CA TYR A 135 -2.69 -5.18 -18.14
C TYR A 135 -3.87 -4.98 -17.18
N GLY A 136 -4.04 -5.90 -16.26
CA GLY A 136 -5.07 -5.91 -15.22
C GLY A 136 -5.16 -7.29 -14.58
N LEU A 137 -6.04 -7.47 -13.60
CA LEU A 137 -6.21 -8.72 -12.87
C LEU A 137 -6.58 -9.91 -13.77
N GLY A 138 -7.43 -9.69 -14.78
CA GLY A 138 -7.91 -10.74 -15.66
C GLY A 138 -6.93 -11.21 -16.74
N PHE A 139 -5.69 -10.73 -16.75
CA PHE A 139 -4.70 -11.08 -17.76
C PHE A 139 -3.67 -12.12 -17.31
N ALA A 140 -3.79 -12.64 -16.11
CA ALA A 140 -2.90 -13.71 -15.62
C ALA A 140 -3.30 -15.08 -16.18
N LYS A 141 -3.01 -15.31 -17.44
CA LYS A 141 -3.43 -16.49 -18.22
C LYS A 141 -3.05 -17.83 -17.60
N ASN A 142 -1.98 -17.88 -16.83
CA ASN A 142 -1.49 -19.12 -16.20
C ASN A 142 -2.49 -19.76 -15.24
N TYR A 143 -3.50 -19.04 -14.79
CA TYR A 143 -4.51 -19.52 -13.84
C TYR A 143 -5.85 -19.86 -14.48
N HIS A 144 -6.07 -19.55 -15.74
CA HIS A 144 -7.35 -19.75 -16.43
C HIS A 144 -7.78 -21.22 -16.51
N GLU A 145 -6.82 -22.13 -16.67
CA GLU A 145 -7.06 -23.58 -16.78
C GLU A 145 -7.27 -24.25 -15.41
N MET A 146 -6.98 -23.56 -14.31
CA MET A 146 -7.07 -24.12 -12.96
C MET A 146 -8.51 -24.17 -12.47
N THR A 147 -8.83 -25.20 -11.67
CA THR A 147 -10.10 -25.27 -10.96
C THR A 147 -10.10 -24.34 -9.74
N LYS A 148 -11.29 -24.07 -9.19
CA LYS A 148 -11.46 -23.31 -7.94
C LYS A 148 -10.60 -23.89 -6.81
N GLU A 149 -10.65 -25.20 -6.61
CA GLU A 149 -9.96 -25.91 -5.54
C GLU A 149 -8.43 -25.79 -5.67
N GLN A 150 -7.92 -25.85 -6.90
CA GLN A 150 -6.50 -25.66 -7.17
C GLN A 150 -6.06 -24.23 -6.83
N LEU A 151 -6.85 -23.23 -7.21
CA LEU A 151 -6.57 -21.82 -6.91
C LEU A 151 -6.61 -21.54 -5.41
N LEU A 152 -7.63 -22.06 -4.69
CA LEU A 152 -7.73 -21.92 -3.24
C LEU A 152 -6.52 -22.56 -2.53
N LYS A 153 -6.04 -23.70 -3.00
CA LYS A 153 -4.84 -24.35 -2.46
C LYS A 153 -3.58 -23.49 -2.62
N LEU A 154 -3.44 -22.78 -3.75
CA LEU A 154 -2.31 -21.85 -3.97
C LEU A 154 -2.35 -20.61 -3.05
N LEU A 155 -3.53 -20.25 -2.53
CA LEU A 155 -3.69 -19.08 -1.66
C LEU A 155 -3.33 -19.36 -0.19
N VAL A 156 -3.07 -20.61 0.19
CA VAL A 156 -2.63 -20.97 1.56
C VAL A 156 -1.31 -20.31 1.88
N ASP A 157 -0.38 -20.30 0.92
CA ASP A 157 0.89 -19.59 1.04
C ASP A 157 0.83 -18.24 0.30
N PRO A 158 1.17 -17.12 0.94
CA PRO A 158 1.10 -15.81 0.31
C PRO A 158 2.27 -15.62 -0.66
N THR A 159 1.98 -15.53 -1.95
CA THR A 159 2.96 -15.25 -3.02
C THR A 159 2.81 -13.85 -3.59
N SER A 160 3.78 -13.42 -4.39
CA SER A 160 3.72 -12.13 -5.12
C SER A 160 2.53 -12.06 -6.09
N LEU A 161 2.03 -13.20 -6.52
CA LEU A 161 0.95 -13.33 -7.52
C LEU A 161 -0.44 -13.53 -6.90
N ARG A 162 -0.54 -13.55 -5.56
CA ARG A 162 -1.80 -13.87 -4.86
C ARG A 162 -3.01 -13.05 -5.31
N GLN A 163 -2.82 -11.80 -5.74
CA GLN A 163 -3.91 -10.93 -6.20
C GLN A 163 -4.55 -11.48 -7.48
N PHE A 164 -3.74 -11.98 -8.41
CA PHE A 164 -4.21 -12.59 -9.65
C PHE A 164 -4.90 -13.93 -9.38
N ILE A 165 -4.36 -14.73 -8.46
CA ILE A 165 -4.95 -16.02 -8.03
C ILE A 165 -6.31 -15.78 -7.36
N MET A 166 -6.42 -14.80 -6.46
CA MET A 166 -7.68 -14.43 -5.82
C MET A 166 -8.74 -14.00 -6.83
N TYR A 167 -8.35 -13.15 -7.78
CA TYR A 167 -9.27 -12.70 -8.81
C TYR A 167 -9.79 -13.87 -9.67
N GLU A 168 -8.92 -14.78 -10.09
CA GLU A 168 -9.33 -15.95 -10.87
C GLU A 168 -10.19 -16.91 -10.03
N ALA A 169 -9.88 -17.09 -8.74
CA ALA A 169 -10.72 -17.88 -7.84
C ALA A 169 -12.14 -17.30 -7.73
N LEU A 170 -12.30 -15.98 -7.64
CA LEU A 170 -13.61 -15.31 -7.68
C LEU A 170 -14.34 -15.59 -8.98
N ARG A 171 -13.66 -15.51 -10.13
CA ARG A 171 -14.24 -15.85 -11.44
C ARG A 171 -14.70 -17.31 -11.52
N LYS A 172 -14.03 -18.22 -10.81
CA LYS A 172 -14.40 -19.66 -10.71
C LYS A 172 -15.41 -19.94 -9.60
N GLY A 173 -16.01 -18.90 -8.99
CA GLY A 173 -17.08 -19.04 -8.00
C GLY A 173 -16.60 -19.19 -6.56
N ALA A 174 -15.37 -18.80 -6.24
CA ALA A 174 -14.98 -18.67 -4.83
C ALA A 174 -15.74 -17.51 -4.18
N THR A 175 -16.11 -17.68 -2.93
CA THR A 175 -16.80 -16.66 -2.15
C THR A 175 -15.81 -15.71 -1.47
N VAL A 176 -16.28 -14.50 -1.14
CA VAL A 176 -15.53 -13.52 -0.36
C VAL A 176 -15.07 -14.12 0.97
N GLU A 177 -15.95 -14.89 1.62
CA GLU A 177 -15.66 -15.54 2.91
C GLU A 177 -14.55 -16.61 2.78
N GLU A 178 -14.60 -17.48 1.76
CA GLU A 178 -13.54 -18.47 1.50
C GLU A 178 -12.18 -17.78 1.35
N LEU A 179 -12.12 -16.70 0.58
CA LEU A 179 -10.89 -15.96 0.38
C LEU A 179 -10.42 -15.23 1.64
N TYR A 180 -11.35 -14.66 2.42
CA TYR A 180 -11.03 -14.05 3.70
C TYR A 180 -10.44 -15.06 4.68
N GLN A 181 -11.03 -16.25 4.80
CA GLN A 181 -10.53 -17.29 5.71
C GLN A 181 -9.10 -17.74 5.35
N LEU A 182 -8.78 -17.81 4.07
CA LEU A 182 -7.45 -18.23 3.61
C LEU A 182 -6.40 -17.09 3.73
N THR A 183 -6.76 -15.89 3.31
CA THR A 183 -5.79 -14.80 3.11
C THR A 183 -5.76 -13.78 4.25
N LYS A 184 -6.81 -13.73 5.06
CA LYS A 184 -7.09 -12.69 6.06
C LYS A 184 -7.14 -11.26 5.48
N ILE A 185 -7.25 -11.13 4.16
CA ILE A 185 -7.53 -9.85 3.51
C ILE A 185 -8.99 -9.49 3.78
N LYS A 186 -9.23 -8.26 4.27
CA LYS A 186 -10.59 -7.82 4.65
C LYS A 186 -11.57 -7.92 3.48
N HIS A 187 -12.81 -8.29 3.79
CA HIS A 187 -13.93 -8.45 2.85
C HIS A 187 -14.03 -7.30 1.86
N TYR A 188 -13.97 -6.06 2.33
CA TYR A 188 -14.02 -4.88 1.47
C TYR A 188 -13.08 -4.97 0.25
N PHE A 189 -11.82 -5.36 0.46
CA PHE A 189 -10.85 -5.43 -0.65
C PHE A 189 -11.15 -6.58 -1.61
N ILE A 190 -11.66 -7.70 -1.10
CA ILE A 190 -12.05 -8.85 -1.93
C ILE A 190 -13.30 -8.51 -2.75
N GLU A 191 -14.28 -7.86 -2.15
CA GLU A 191 -15.49 -7.36 -2.83
C GLU A 191 -15.17 -6.36 -3.95
N GLN A 192 -14.14 -5.52 -3.76
CA GLN A 192 -13.69 -4.63 -4.81
C GLN A 192 -13.02 -5.34 -5.99
N MET A 193 -12.66 -6.62 -5.86
CA MET A 193 -12.14 -7.44 -6.95
C MET A 193 -13.24 -8.14 -7.76
N GLN A 194 -14.44 -8.29 -7.23
CA GLN A 194 -15.62 -8.78 -7.94
C GLN A 194 -16.14 -7.73 -8.93
#